data_953a39e8134a8a575b43ad0bc1399b2c
#
_entry.id   953a39e8134a8a575b43ad0bc1399b2c
#
_cell.length_a   1.000
_cell.length_b   1.000
_cell.length_c   1.000
_cell.angle_alpha   90.00
_cell.angle_beta   90.00
_cell.angle_gamma   90.00
#
_symmetry.space_group_name_H-M   'P 1'
#
loop_
_entity.id
_entity.type
_entity.pdbx_description
1 polymer ?
#
loop_
_entity_poly.entity_id
_entity_poly.type
_entity_poly.pdbx_seq_one_letter_code
_entity_poly.pdbx_strand_id
1 'polypeptide(L)'
;MTMTYQQRFVLDGMAGRAAILNLNARHNRLYSAGDLAGWITTFRHSGATYTRAGELFTDLRKAFDGGDGVRLVTVDHEITVDGVDATQVCVALLFRDNEFQASGTFTDRHIYERGGWYFTSRELEWDLVPRENALPV
;
A
#
# COMPACT_ATOMS: atom_id res chain seq x y z
N MET A 1 6.84 12.77 34.85
CA MET A 1 6.90 13.91 33.90
C MET A 1 5.80 13.73 32.85
N THR A 2 5.04 14.77 32.61
CA THR A 2 3.93 14.70 31.65
C THR A 2 4.41 15.18 30.27
N MET A 3 4.05 14.44 29.27
CA MET A 3 4.36 14.78 27.89
C MET A 3 3.48 15.95 27.43
N THR A 4 4.05 16.93 26.74
CA THR A 4 3.27 18.03 26.16
C THR A 4 2.45 17.52 24.98
N TYR A 5 1.44 18.31 24.59
CA TYR A 5 0.64 17.98 23.40
C TYR A 5 1.52 17.87 22.15
N GLN A 6 2.46 18.79 21.97
CA GLN A 6 3.36 18.78 20.81
C GLN A 6 4.28 17.57 20.81
N GLN A 7 4.83 17.20 21.96
CA GLN A 7 5.64 15.99 22.07
C GLN A 7 4.83 14.74 21.73
N ARG A 8 3.60 14.66 22.23
CA ARG A 8 2.70 13.55 21.92
C ARG A 8 2.40 13.50 20.43
N PHE A 9 2.11 14.64 19.82
CA PHE A 9 1.80 14.70 18.39
C PHE A 9 2.97 14.20 17.54
N VAL A 10 4.20 14.60 17.88
CA VAL A 10 5.40 14.13 17.18
C VAL A 10 5.59 12.63 17.34
N LEU A 11 5.44 12.11 18.55
CA LEU A 11 5.59 10.68 18.80
C LEU A 11 4.53 9.86 18.10
N ASP A 12 3.28 10.29 18.10
CA ASP A 12 2.19 9.61 17.39
C ASP A 12 2.45 9.60 15.89
N GLY A 13 2.99 10.70 15.34
CA GLY A 13 3.38 10.76 13.93
C GLY A 13 4.49 9.79 13.58
N MET A 14 5.50 9.68 14.44
CA MET A 14 6.61 8.73 14.25
C MET A 14 6.10 7.29 14.32
N ALA A 15 5.26 6.99 15.31
CA ALA A 15 4.67 5.66 15.46
C ALA A 15 3.78 5.32 14.26
N GLY A 16 3.00 6.29 13.77
CA GLY A 16 2.16 6.10 12.59
C GLY A 16 2.97 5.79 11.35
N ARG A 17 4.06 6.55 11.12
CA ARG A 17 4.94 6.27 9.98
C ARG A 17 5.55 4.88 10.06
N ALA A 18 6.03 4.47 11.22
CA ALA A 18 6.59 3.14 11.40
C ALA A 18 5.54 2.05 11.15
N ALA A 19 4.33 2.23 11.66
CA ALA A 19 3.22 1.30 11.47
C ALA A 19 2.82 1.19 9.99
N ILE A 20 2.79 2.31 9.28
CA ILE A 20 2.46 2.32 7.86
C ILE A 20 3.54 1.65 7.02
N LEU A 21 4.82 1.82 7.36
CA LEU A 21 5.90 1.07 6.71
C LEU A 21 5.72 -0.44 6.91
N ASN A 22 5.36 -0.87 8.12
CA ASN A 22 5.06 -2.27 8.37
C ASN A 22 3.83 -2.75 7.59
N LEU A 23 2.82 -1.91 7.47
CA LEU A 23 1.63 -2.21 6.67
C LEU A 23 2.01 -2.45 5.20
N ASN A 24 2.88 -1.61 4.65
CA ASN A 24 3.39 -1.80 3.28
C ASN A 24 4.12 -3.13 3.14
N ALA A 25 4.99 -3.46 4.08
CA ALA A 25 5.74 -4.72 4.04
C ALA A 25 4.80 -5.93 4.08
N ARG A 26 3.81 -5.91 4.97
CA ARG A 26 2.83 -6.99 5.08
C ARG A 26 1.99 -7.11 3.81
N HIS A 27 1.51 -5.99 3.28
CA HIS A 27 0.73 -5.94 2.05
C HIS A 27 1.52 -6.55 0.89
N ASN A 28 2.77 -6.14 0.72
CA ASN A 28 3.62 -6.62 -0.37
C ASN A 28 3.89 -8.12 -0.27
N ARG A 29 4.15 -8.63 0.94
CA ARG A 29 4.39 -10.05 1.16
C ARG A 29 3.15 -10.89 0.88
N LEU A 30 1.99 -10.45 1.33
CA LEU A 30 0.73 -11.15 1.10
C LEU A 30 0.37 -11.15 -0.39
N TYR A 31 0.59 -10.03 -1.06
CA TYR A 31 0.39 -9.93 -2.49
C TYR A 31 1.29 -10.93 -3.23
N SER A 32 2.57 -10.92 -2.92
CA SER A 32 3.55 -11.79 -3.58
C SER A 32 3.29 -13.26 -3.29
N ALA A 33 2.75 -13.59 -2.12
CA ALA A 33 2.40 -14.95 -1.74
C ALA A 33 1.09 -15.44 -2.35
N GLY A 34 0.32 -14.56 -2.99
CA GLY A 34 -0.98 -14.93 -3.51
C GLY A 34 -2.05 -15.09 -2.43
N ASP A 35 -1.84 -14.51 -1.26
CA ASP A 35 -2.76 -14.62 -0.13
C ASP A 35 -3.81 -13.50 -0.20
N LEU A 36 -4.85 -13.73 -0.97
CA LEU A 36 -5.94 -12.76 -1.12
C LEU A 36 -6.62 -12.43 0.21
N ALA A 37 -6.92 -13.45 1.01
CA ALA A 37 -7.62 -13.23 2.27
C ALA A 37 -6.81 -12.36 3.23
N GLY A 38 -5.50 -12.59 3.30
CA GLY A 38 -4.60 -11.77 4.09
C GLY A 38 -4.43 -10.37 3.51
N TRP A 39 -4.26 -10.27 2.19
CA TRP A 39 -4.06 -9.00 1.50
C TRP A 39 -5.22 -8.03 1.74
N ILE A 40 -6.47 -8.52 1.70
CA ILE A 40 -7.66 -7.71 1.97
C ILE A 40 -7.63 -7.11 3.37
N THR A 41 -7.04 -7.81 4.35
CA THR A 41 -6.98 -7.31 5.73
C THR A 41 -6.06 -6.10 5.90
N THR A 42 -5.26 -5.75 4.91
CA THR A 42 -4.45 -4.53 4.94
C THR A 42 -5.28 -3.29 4.63
N PHE A 43 -6.47 -3.47 4.10
CA PHE A 43 -7.41 -2.41 3.81
C PHE A 43 -8.42 -2.24 4.94
N ARG A 44 -8.99 -1.04 5.02
CA ARG A 44 -10.11 -0.77 5.90
C ARG A 44 -11.20 -1.81 5.69
N HIS A 45 -11.87 -2.21 6.78
CA HIS A 45 -12.87 -3.26 6.76
C HIS A 45 -13.98 -3.03 5.72
N SER A 46 -14.40 -1.78 5.52
CA SER A 46 -15.44 -1.46 4.54
C SER A 46 -15.15 -0.12 3.88
N GLY A 47 -15.56 0.01 2.62
CA GLY A 47 -15.45 1.26 1.88
C GLY A 47 -14.07 1.57 1.32
N ALA A 48 -13.11 0.64 1.42
CA ALA A 48 -11.80 0.85 0.82
C ALA A 48 -11.87 0.66 -0.70
N THR A 49 -11.00 1.37 -1.41
CA THR A 49 -10.94 1.31 -2.87
C THR A 49 -9.52 1.06 -3.34
N TYR A 50 -9.41 0.51 -4.54
CA TYR A 50 -8.15 0.30 -5.23
C TYR A 50 -8.29 0.77 -6.67
N THR A 51 -7.37 1.60 -7.13
CA THR A 51 -7.39 2.08 -8.52
C THR A 51 -6.06 1.66 -9.16
N ARG A 52 -6.16 1.04 -10.34
CA ARG A 52 -4.98 0.61 -11.08
C ARG A 52 -5.17 0.91 -12.55
N ALA A 53 -4.19 1.62 -13.13
CA ALA A 53 -4.22 2.01 -14.53
C ALA A 53 -5.54 2.71 -14.89
N GLY A 54 -6.05 3.55 -14.00
CA GLY A 54 -7.29 4.30 -14.20
C GLY A 54 -8.57 3.53 -13.91
N GLU A 55 -8.49 2.23 -13.60
CA GLU A 55 -9.67 1.42 -13.28
C GLU A 55 -9.90 1.40 -11.78
N LEU A 56 -11.09 1.79 -11.34
CA LEU A 56 -11.48 1.80 -9.94
C LEU A 56 -12.11 0.47 -9.55
N PHE A 57 -11.60 -0.12 -8.48
CA PHE A 57 -12.16 -1.32 -7.87
C PHE A 57 -12.75 -0.98 -6.52
N THR A 58 -14.03 -1.21 -6.33
CA THR A 58 -14.70 -1.15 -5.02
C THR A 58 -14.79 -2.53 -4.39
N ASP A 59 -14.70 -3.57 -5.19
CA ASP A 59 -14.54 -4.95 -4.73
C ASP A 59 -13.05 -5.32 -4.83
N LEU A 60 -12.38 -5.35 -3.69
CA LEU A 60 -10.93 -5.57 -3.63
C LEU A 60 -10.53 -6.95 -4.15
N ARG A 61 -11.42 -7.94 -4.07
CA ARG A 61 -11.13 -9.27 -4.59
C ARG A 61 -10.88 -9.24 -6.09
N LYS A 62 -11.57 -8.35 -6.79
CA LYS A 62 -11.41 -8.20 -8.24
C LYS A 62 -10.12 -7.46 -8.61
N ALA A 63 -9.55 -6.70 -7.67
CA ALA A 63 -8.31 -5.99 -7.90
C ALA A 63 -7.09 -6.87 -7.70
N PHE A 64 -7.22 -7.97 -6.96
CA PHE A 64 -6.08 -8.79 -6.57
C PHE A 64 -5.57 -9.63 -7.75
N ASP A 65 -4.30 -9.48 -8.06
CA ASP A 65 -3.62 -10.23 -9.12
C ASP A 65 -2.25 -10.73 -8.66
N GLY A 66 -2.08 -10.96 -7.38
CA GLY A 66 -0.82 -11.41 -6.79
C GLY A 66 -0.58 -12.91 -6.95
N GLY A 67 0.58 -13.35 -6.50
CA GLY A 67 1.01 -14.74 -6.60
C GLY A 67 1.63 -15.10 -7.96
N ASP A 68 1.80 -16.38 -8.23
CA ASP A 68 2.28 -16.90 -9.53
C ASP A 68 3.62 -16.31 -9.98
N GLY A 69 4.59 -16.25 -9.06
CA GLY A 69 5.92 -15.73 -9.39
C GLY A 69 6.03 -14.22 -9.36
N VAL A 70 4.95 -13.51 -9.06
CA VAL A 70 4.94 -12.06 -8.96
C VAL A 70 5.53 -11.64 -7.61
N ARG A 71 6.38 -10.63 -7.64
CA ARG A 71 6.93 -10.04 -6.43
C ARG A 71 6.77 -8.52 -6.50
N LEU A 72 6.09 -7.97 -5.51
CA LEU A 72 5.92 -6.53 -5.36
C LEU A 72 6.88 -6.02 -4.29
N VAL A 73 7.61 -4.96 -4.65
CA VAL A 73 8.50 -4.24 -3.74
C VAL A 73 8.11 -2.78 -3.80
N THR A 74 8.09 -2.12 -2.66
CA THR A 74 7.88 -0.66 -2.61
C THR A 74 9.05 0.01 -1.93
N VAL A 75 9.42 1.18 -2.44
CA VAL A 75 10.56 1.97 -1.95
C VAL A 75 10.22 3.47 -1.99
N ASP A 76 11.09 4.29 -1.47
CA ASP A 76 10.95 5.75 -1.50
C ASP A 76 9.62 6.20 -0.93
N HIS A 77 9.32 5.71 0.27
CA HIS A 77 8.07 6.02 0.96
C HIS A 77 8.12 7.44 1.53
N GLU A 78 7.18 8.26 1.09
CA GLU A 78 6.96 9.57 1.68
C GLU A 78 5.59 9.54 2.37
N ILE A 79 5.60 9.55 3.69
CA ILE A 79 4.42 9.33 4.51
C ILE A 79 4.16 10.57 5.36
N THR A 80 2.94 11.08 5.30
CA THR A 80 2.49 12.20 6.12
C THR A 80 1.37 11.72 7.02
N VAL A 81 1.56 11.83 8.34
CA VAL A 81 0.56 11.45 9.33
C VAL A 81 -0.05 12.71 9.93
N ASP A 82 -1.38 12.76 9.95
CA ASP A 82 -2.13 13.86 10.53
C ASP A 82 -3.25 13.28 11.40
N GLY A 83 -2.99 13.14 12.70
CA GLY A 83 -3.94 12.52 13.61
C GLY A 83 -4.20 11.07 13.26
N VAL A 84 -5.46 10.76 12.93
CA VAL A 84 -5.89 9.40 12.55
C VAL A 84 -5.86 9.18 11.04
N ASP A 85 -5.46 10.19 10.27
CA ASP A 85 -5.36 10.10 8.82
C ASP A 85 -3.91 10.15 8.39
N ALA A 86 -3.62 9.52 7.26
CA ALA A 86 -2.29 9.59 6.67
C ALA A 86 -2.38 9.46 5.16
N THR A 87 -1.35 9.96 4.50
CA THR A 87 -1.17 9.81 3.06
C THR A 87 0.23 9.29 2.80
N GLN A 88 0.39 8.63 1.67
CA GLN A 88 1.69 8.11 1.26
C GLN A 88 1.83 8.20 -0.25
N VAL A 89 3.04 8.52 -0.68
CA VAL A 89 3.47 8.30 -2.06
C VAL A 89 4.70 7.40 -1.98
N CYS A 90 4.74 6.36 -2.78
CA CYS A 90 5.91 5.50 -2.85
C CYS A 90 6.08 4.92 -4.25
N VAL A 91 7.26 4.39 -4.52
CA VAL A 91 7.57 3.75 -5.78
C VAL A 91 7.26 2.27 -5.68
N ALA A 92 6.54 1.74 -6.68
CA ALA A 92 6.25 0.32 -6.81
C ALA A 92 7.19 -0.30 -7.85
N LEU A 93 7.77 -1.44 -7.50
CA LEU A 93 8.58 -2.24 -8.41
C LEU A 93 7.96 -3.62 -8.51
N LEU A 94 7.67 -4.07 -9.71
CA LEU A 94 7.08 -5.37 -9.95
C LEU A 94 8.07 -6.27 -10.67
N PHE A 95 8.24 -7.46 -10.13
CA PHE A 95 9.07 -8.52 -10.71
C PHE A 95 8.22 -9.73 -10.99
N ARG A 96 8.55 -10.48 -12.02
CA ARG A 96 7.94 -11.78 -12.32
C ARG A 96 9.06 -12.75 -12.61
N ASP A 97 9.08 -13.88 -11.88
CA ASP A 97 10.11 -14.91 -12.02
C ASP A 97 11.53 -14.32 -11.91
N ASN A 98 11.71 -13.39 -10.98
CA ASN A 98 12.96 -12.66 -10.70
C ASN A 98 13.39 -11.69 -11.79
N GLU A 99 12.52 -11.39 -12.74
CA GLU A 99 12.79 -10.40 -13.77
C GLU A 99 11.96 -9.15 -13.55
N PHE A 100 12.60 -7.99 -13.71
CA PHE A 100 11.91 -6.70 -13.61
C PHE A 100 10.84 -6.58 -14.69
N GLN A 101 9.64 -6.19 -14.30
CA GLN A 101 8.51 -6.04 -15.20
C GLN A 101 8.08 -4.57 -15.34
N ALA A 102 7.96 -3.88 -14.23
CA ALA A 102 7.43 -2.51 -14.28
C ALA A 102 7.81 -1.73 -13.05
N SER A 103 7.85 -0.41 -13.20
CA SER A 103 7.86 0.52 -12.08
C SER A 103 6.66 1.44 -12.16
N GLY A 104 6.21 1.88 -11.01
CA GLY A 104 5.07 2.78 -10.91
C GLY A 104 5.06 3.55 -9.62
N THR A 105 3.97 4.25 -9.39
CA THR A 105 3.78 5.06 -8.21
C THR A 105 2.48 4.66 -7.54
N PHE A 106 2.55 4.39 -6.23
CA PHE A 106 1.37 4.30 -5.39
C PHE A 106 1.10 5.65 -4.75
N THR A 107 -0.15 6.06 -4.80
CA THR A 107 -0.67 7.19 -4.02
C THR A 107 -1.74 6.62 -3.11
N ASP A 108 -1.52 6.72 -1.80
CA ASP A 108 -2.31 6.01 -0.81
C ASP A 108 -2.89 6.93 0.23
N ARG A 109 -4.03 6.53 0.77
CA ARG A 109 -4.63 7.13 1.97
C ARG A 109 -4.83 6.04 3.01
N HIS A 110 -4.67 6.43 4.27
CA HIS A 110 -4.74 5.51 5.41
C HIS A 110 -5.60 6.09 6.51
N ILE A 111 -6.08 5.21 7.36
CA ILE A 111 -6.80 5.59 8.57
C ILE A 111 -6.31 4.73 9.75
N TYR A 112 -6.25 5.36 10.93
CA TYR A 112 -6.06 4.65 12.17
C TYR A 112 -7.42 4.37 12.79
N GLU A 113 -7.76 3.09 12.93
CA GLU A 113 -8.99 2.65 13.58
C GLU A 113 -8.80 1.22 14.09
N ARG A 114 -9.56 0.85 15.10
CA ARG A 114 -9.52 -0.50 15.64
C ARG A 114 -8.12 -0.96 16.04
N GLY A 115 -7.32 -0.03 16.55
CA GLY A 115 -5.98 -0.32 17.04
C GLY A 115 -4.92 -0.49 15.97
N GLY A 116 -5.18 -0.12 14.73
CA GLY A 116 -4.21 -0.26 13.64
C GLY A 116 -4.40 0.71 12.50
N TRP A 117 -3.43 0.72 11.62
CA TRP A 117 -3.47 1.51 10.39
C TRP A 117 -3.87 0.63 9.22
N TYR A 118 -4.74 1.16 8.36
CA TYR A 118 -5.27 0.44 7.20
C TYR A 118 -5.30 1.37 5.99
N PHE A 119 -5.17 0.81 4.79
CA PHE A 119 -5.42 1.56 3.57
C PHE A 119 -6.91 1.86 3.44
N THR A 120 -7.26 3.12 3.17
CA THR A 120 -8.62 3.49 2.75
C THR A 120 -8.72 3.58 1.25
N SER A 121 -7.61 3.92 0.58
CA SER A 121 -7.52 3.87 -0.87
C SER A 121 -6.07 3.69 -1.29
N ARG A 122 -5.88 2.96 -2.37
CA ARG A 122 -4.61 2.83 -3.07
C ARG A 122 -4.83 3.13 -4.54
N GLU A 123 -3.94 3.92 -5.11
CA GLU A 123 -3.95 4.18 -6.54
C GLU A 123 -2.57 3.87 -7.11
N LEU A 124 -2.53 3.00 -8.12
CA LEU A 124 -1.31 2.61 -8.79
C LEU A 124 -1.32 3.11 -10.22
N GLU A 125 -0.27 3.86 -10.58
CA GLU A 125 0.00 4.24 -11.96
C GLU A 125 1.34 3.67 -12.37
N TRP A 126 1.37 2.96 -13.49
CA TRP A 126 2.61 2.44 -14.03
C TRP A 126 3.32 3.51 -14.83
N ASP A 127 4.61 3.75 -14.53
CA ASP A 127 5.45 4.72 -15.23
C ASP A 127 6.22 4.06 -16.36
N LEU A 128 6.65 2.81 -16.15
CA LEU A 128 7.41 2.03 -17.09
C LEU A 128 6.83 0.63 -17.14
N VAL A 129 6.38 0.23 -18.31
CA VAL A 129 5.82 -1.10 -18.57
C VAL A 129 6.57 -1.71 -19.72
N PRO A 130 6.99 -2.99 -19.64
CA PRO A 130 7.62 -3.67 -20.76
C PRO A 130 6.71 -3.65 -21.99
N ARG A 131 7.29 -3.39 -23.16
CA ARG A 131 6.51 -3.14 -24.36
C ARG A 131 5.72 -4.33 -24.86
N GLU A 132 6.24 -5.53 -24.67
CA GLU A 132 5.69 -6.70 -25.35
C GLU A 132 4.84 -7.58 -24.47
N ASN A 133 5.06 -7.55 -23.20
CA ASN A 133 4.31 -8.37 -22.28
C ASN A 133 3.56 -7.47 -21.34
N ALA A 134 2.37 -7.11 -21.76
CA ALA A 134 1.53 -6.34 -20.90
C ALA A 134 1.47 -7.01 -19.53
N LEU A 135 1.69 -6.22 -18.51
CA LEU A 135 1.54 -6.70 -17.17
C LEU A 135 0.09 -7.04 -16.92
N PRO A 136 -0.19 -7.97 -16.01
CA PRO A 136 -1.52 -8.10 -15.47
C PRO A 136 -1.83 -6.79 -14.78
N VAL A 137 -2.65 -6.01 -15.34
CA VAL A 137 -3.04 -4.72 -14.79
C VAL A 137 -4.52 -4.68 -14.55
#